data_112ee24d80f85e81f4fd3e7c1f62fda7
#
_entry.id   112ee24d80f85e81f4fd3e7c1f62fda7
#
_cell.length_a   1.000
_cell.length_b   1.000
_cell.length_c   1.000
_cell.angle_alpha   90.00
_cell.angle_beta   90.00
_cell.angle_gamma   90.00
#
_symmetry.space_group_name_H-M   'P 1'
#
loop_
_entity.id
_entity.type
_entity.pdbx_description
1 polymer ?
#
loop_
_entity_poly.entity_id
_entity_poly.type
_entity_poly.pdbx_seq_one_letter_code
_entity_poly.pdbx_strand_id
1 'polypeptide(L)'
;MTTTNGSDNSHGNWNVERDSNNIAWVHFNKPDASANLLSQTAIKELDDIISGFEKDLPQAVIILSDKKDSFIFGADIKEFTALDNKEQALAFMLKGHALMNRIEKLSCPTVSMIHGLCFGGGTELSLACDYIVASDDKKTKIGLPEIKLGIHPGYGGTARSIERCGPLAAMNIMLTGRALTARAANKIKLIDAMVPVRQLKSAAESYALTAPKRKPLPFLTRITNNALIRPLIASQMRKQVATKAKPEHYPAPYSLIKLWQQYAGNKKLMLEKEAIAVADLATTDTA
;
A
#
# COMPACT_ATOMS: atom_id res chain seq x y z
N MET A 1 -37.18 -6.54 18.33
CA MET A 1 -36.35 -7.77 18.31
C MET A 1 -35.90 -7.96 16.88
N THR A 2 -34.74 -7.43 16.54
CA THR A 2 -34.13 -7.57 15.21
C THR A 2 -33.01 -8.60 15.34
N THR A 3 -33.29 -9.80 14.85
CA THR A 3 -32.30 -10.88 14.75
C THR A 3 -31.32 -10.53 13.67
N THR A 4 -30.12 -10.12 14.07
CA THR A 4 -28.96 -10.05 13.19
C THR A 4 -28.48 -11.48 12.94
N ASN A 5 -28.83 -12.05 11.77
CA ASN A 5 -28.15 -13.22 11.24
C ASN A 5 -26.74 -12.78 10.78
N GLY A 6 -25.83 -12.63 11.71
CA GLY A 6 -24.41 -12.53 11.44
C GLY A 6 -23.87 -13.95 11.25
N SER A 7 -23.67 -14.40 10.03
CA SER A 7 -22.74 -15.50 9.78
C SER A 7 -21.37 -15.02 10.25
N ASP A 8 -20.86 -15.64 11.31
CA ASP A 8 -19.52 -15.39 11.84
C ASP A 8 -18.49 -15.86 10.80
N ASN A 9 -18.12 -14.96 9.88
CA ASN A 9 -17.12 -15.18 8.84
C ASN A 9 -15.73 -14.75 9.34
N SER A 10 -15.33 -15.20 10.53
CA SER A 10 -13.99 -14.97 11.04
C SER A 10 -12.99 -15.86 10.29
N HIS A 11 -12.01 -15.22 9.65
CA HIS A 11 -10.90 -15.87 8.96
C HIS A 11 -9.59 -15.66 9.76
N GLY A 12 -9.55 -16.12 11.02
CA GLY A 12 -8.35 -16.01 11.86
C GLY A 12 -7.87 -14.56 12.09
N ASN A 13 -7.25 -13.94 11.10
CA ASN A 13 -6.75 -12.55 11.17
C ASN A 13 -7.80 -11.51 10.77
N TRP A 14 -8.83 -11.89 10.01
CA TRP A 14 -9.83 -10.99 9.45
C TRP A 14 -11.23 -11.37 9.87
N ASN A 15 -12.07 -10.35 10.11
CA ASN A 15 -13.49 -10.49 10.28
C ASN A 15 -14.24 -9.61 9.27
N VAL A 16 -15.35 -10.11 8.72
CA VAL A 16 -16.16 -9.39 7.74
C VAL A 16 -17.58 -9.21 8.26
N GLU A 17 -17.99 -7.95 8.35
CA GLU A 17 -19.36 -7.58 8.70
C GLU A 17 -20.00 -6.86 7.51
N ARG A 18 -21.29 -7.15 7.24
CA ARG A 18 -22.07 -6.37 6.27
C ARG A 18 -23.11 -5.54 6.99
N ASP A 19 -23.17 -4.26 6.70
CA ASP A 19 -24.15 -3.35 7.27
C ASP A 19 -25.45 -3.31 6.44
N SER A 20 -26.42 -2.49 6.89
CA SER A 20 -27.71 -2.30 6.21
C SER A 20 -27.61 -1.68 4.83
N ASN A 21 -26.51 -1.02 4.51
CA ASN A 21 -26.20 -0.45 3.18
C ASN A 21 -25.45 -1.45 2.29
N ASN A 22 -25.31 -2.70 2.73
CA ASN A 22 -24.50 -3.73 2.08
C ASN A 22 -23.04 -3.32 1.88
N ILE A 23 -22.49 -2.49 2.79
CA ILE A 23 -21.05 -2.22 2.84
C ILE A 23 -20.38 -3.37 3.59
N ALA A 24 -19.35 -3.97 2.99
CA ALA A 24 -18.51 -4.96 3.65
C ALA A 24 -17.41 -4.24 4.46
N TRP A 25 -17.47 -4.37 5.79
CA TRP A 25 -16.45 -3.90 6.71
C TRP A 25 -15.48 -5.04 6.97
N VAL A 26 -14.25 -4.89 6.48
CA VAL A 26 -13.18 -5.91 6.56
C VAL A 26 -12.21 -5.50 7.65
N HIS A 27 -12.40 -6.09 8.82
CA HIS A 27 -11.64 -5.82 10.04
C HIS A 27 -10.37 -6.65 10.09
N PHE A 28 -9.23 -6.03 10.24
CA PHE A 28 -7.97 -6.72 10.46
C PHE A 28 -7.61 -6.71 11.95
N ASN A 29 -7.51 -7.89 12.54
CA ASN A 29 -7.13 -8.04 13.94
C ASN A 29 -6.30 -9.31 14.14
N LYS A 30 -4.99 -9.26 13.86
CA LYS A 30 -4.10 -10.40 14.09
C LYS A 30 -4.15 -10.82 15.57
N PRO A 31 -4.60 -12.05 15.90
CA PRO A 31 -4.66 -12.52 17.28
C PRO A 31 -3.29 -12.46 17.97
N ASP A 32 -3.28 -12.24 19.28
CA ASP A 32 -2.10 -12.26 20.13
C ASP A 32 -0.93 -11.37 19.69
N ALA A 33 -1.22 -10.36 18.83
CA ALA A 33 -0.24 -9.41 18.33
C ALA A 33 -0.64 -7.97 18.67
N SER A 34 0.35 -7.16 19.03
CA SER A 34 0.17 -5.72 19.30
C SER A 34 -0.06 -4.89 18.03
N ALA A 35 0.31 -5.43 16.87
CA ALA A 35 0.15 -4.78 15.57
C ALA A 35 -0.27 -5.80 14.50
N ASN A 36 -0.97 -5.32 13.48
CA ASN A 36 -1.31 -6.08 12.30
C ASN A 36 -0.12 -6.15 11.35
N LEU A 37 0.31 -7.38 11.02
CA LEU A 37 1.32 -7.66 10.01
C LEU A 37 0.70 -8.49 8.89
N LEU A 38 0.98 -8.15 7.65
CA LEU A 38 0.59 -8.93 6.48
C LEU A 38 1.53 -10.14 6.35
N SER A 39 1.21 -11.20 7.10
CA SER A 39 1.82 -12.52 6.92
C SER A 39 1.23 -13.21 5.68
N GLN A 40 1.86 -14.29 5.21
CA GLN A 40 1.32 -15.09 4.11
C GLN A 40 -0.08 -15.63 4.42
N THR A 41 -0.33 -16.02 5.67
CA THR A 41 -1.65 -16.44 6.13
C THR A 41 -2.66 -15.28 6.01
N ALA A 42 -2.32 -14.10 6.52
CA ALA A 42 -3.20 -12.94 6.45
C ALA A 42 -3.47 -12.51 4.98
N ILE A 43 -2.46 -12.58 4.11
CA ILE A 43 -2.61 -12.32 2.67
C ILE A 43 -3.56 -13.33 2.03
N LYS A 44 -3.39 -14.62 2.34
CA LYS A 44 -4.26 -15.68 1.80
C LYS A 44 -5.71 -15.53 2.27
N GLU A 45 -5.92 -15.29 3.55
CA GLU A 45 -7.26 -15.08 4.12
C GLU A 45 -7.96 -13.87 3.48
N LEU A 46 -7.26 -12.76 3.30
CA LEU A 46 -7.81 -11.59 2.60
C LEU A 46 -8.11 -11.91 1.13
N ASP A 47 -7.27 -12.69 0.45
CA ASP A 47 -7.50 -13.13 -0.93
C ASP A 47 -8.75 -14.02 -1.03
N ASP A 48 -8.99 -14.90 -0.06
CA ASP A 48 -10.20 -15.72 0.03
C ASP A 48 -11.45 -14.83 0.24
N ILE A 49 -11.37 -13.80 1.10
CA ILE A 49 -12.44 -12.80 1.31
C ILE A 49 -12.76 -12.05 0.01
N ILE A 50 -11.73 -11.53 -0.68
CA ILE A 50 -11.90 -10.83 -1.96
C ILE A 50 -12.51 -11.76 -3.02
N SER A 51 -12.12 -13.04 -3.03
CA SER A 51 -12.72 -14.06 -3.90
C SER A 51 -14.21 -14.27 -3.62
N GLY A 52 -14.60 -14.16 -2.35
CA GLY A 52 -16.01 -14.18 -1.94
C GLY A 52 -16.77 -12.98 -2.49
N PHE A 53 -16.17 -11.79 -2.44
CA PHE A 53 -16.80 -10.56 -2.97
C PHE A 53 -16.92 -10.55 -4.49
N GLU A 54 -16.06 -11.22 -5.22
CA GLU A 54 -16.21 -11.38 -6.68
C GLU A 54 -17.47 -12.20 -7.06
N LYS A 55 -17.94 -13.09 -6.15
CA LYS A 55 -19.14 -13.91 -6.33
C LYS A 55 -20.41 -13.25 -5.79
N ASP A 56 -20.29 -12.56 -4.66
CA ASP A 56 -21.36 -11.84 -3.96
C ASP A 56 -20.89 -10.42 -3.64
N LEU A 57 -20.97 -9.54 -4.65
CA LEU A 57 -20.40 -8.21 -4.64
C LEU A 57 -21.13 -7.30 -3.63
N PRO A 58 -20.44 -6.74 -2.62
CA PRO A 58 -21.04 -5.74 -1.75
C PRO A 58 -21.22 -4.40 -2.50
N GLN A 59 -21.99 -3.48 -1.91
CA GLN A 59 -22.11 -2.11 -2.41
C GLN A 59 -20.78 -1.37 -2.37
N ALA A 60 -19.96 -1.65 -1.35
CA ALA A 60 -18.60 -1.16 -1.20
C ALA A 60 -17.81 -2.02 -0.19
N VAL A 61 -16.49 -1.89 -0.18
CA VAL A 61 -15.60 -2.53 0.79
C VAL A 61 -14.85 -1.46 1.58
N ILE A 62 -14.85 -1.55 2.91
CA ILE A 62 -14.04 -0.71 3.79
C ILE A 62 -13.08 -1.60 4.57
N ILE A 63 -11.78 -1.41 4.36
CA ILE A 63 -10.73 -2.13 5.09
C ILE A 63 -10.27 -1.27 6.26
N LEU A 64 -10.26 -1.85 7.45
CA LEU A 64 -9.91 -1.18 8.69
C LEU A 64 -9.14 -2.11 9.64
N SER A 65 -8.64 -1.55 10.73
CA SER A 65 -7.94 -2.28 11.78
C SER A 65 -8.66 -2.13 13.10
N ASP A 66 -8.71 -3.22 13.90
CA ASP A 66 -9.21 -3.20 15.28
C ASP A 66 -8.08 -2.92 16.29
N LYS A 67 -6.83 -2.78 15.86
CA LYS A 67 -5.73 -2.39 16.75
C LYS A 67 -5.84 -0.91 17.11
N LYS A 68 -5.61 -0.59 18.39
CA LYS A 68 -5.79 0.76 18.94
C LYS A 68 -4.91 1.82 18.26
N ASP A 69 -3.65 1.52 18.01
CA ASP A 69 -2.64 2.51 17.63
C ASP A 69 -2.02 2.25 16.24
N SER A 70 -2.55 1.27 15.49
CA SER A 70 -2.04 0.96 14.15
C SER A 70 -3.11 0.45 13.21
N PHE A 71 -2.96 0.81 11.94
CA PHE A 71 -3.70 0.18 10.85
C PHE A 71 -3.01 -1.14 10.46
N ILE A 72 -1.97 -1.08 9.63
CA ILE A 72 -1.15 -2.24 9.23
C ILE A 72 0.31 -1.80 9.21
N PHE A 73 1.16 -2.53 9.94
CA PHE A 73 2.55 -2.16 10.16
C PHE A 73 3.50 -2.59 9.03
N GLY A 74 2.99 -3.33 8.05
CA GLY A 74 3.73 -3.84 6.89
C GLY A 74 3.64 -5.35 6.73
N ALA A 75 4.49 -5.89 5.85
CA ALA A 75 4.68 -7.33 5.72
C ALA A 75 5.38 -7.92 6.96
N ASP A 76 5.21 -9.21 7.19
CA ASP A 76 5.94 -9.90 8.25
C ASP A 76 7.39 -10.11 7.81
N ILE A 77 8.30 -9.29 8.37
CA ILE A 77 9.73 -9.31 8.03
C ILE A 77 10.35 -10.66 8.34
N LYS A 78 9.87 -11.39 9.36
CA LYS A 78 10.40 -12.71 9.71
C LYS A 78 10.15 -13.74 8.61
N GLU A 79 8.96 -13.67 7.98
CA GLU A 79 8.66 -14.53 6.82
C GLU A 79 9.53 -14.15 5.61
N PHE A 80 9.80 -12.86 5.43
CA PHE A 80 10.63 -12.37 4.33
C PHE A 80 12.10 -12.77 4.50
N THR A 81 12.66 -12.63 5.69
CA THR A 81 14.07 -13.02 5.98
C THR A 81 14.29 -14.54 6.05
N ALA A 82 13.21 -15.33 6.11
CA ALA A 82 13.28 -16.80 6.05
C ALA A 82 13.28 -17.36 4.62
N LEU A 83 13.32 -16.50 3.59
CA LEU A 83 13.33 -16.92 2.19
C LEU A 83 14.77 -17.29 1.77
N ASP A 84 14.96 -18.53 1.34
CA ASP A 84 16.30 -19.09 1.08
C ASP A 84 16.88 -18.69 -0.29
N ASN A 85 16.04 -18.30 -1.23
CA ASN A 85 16.46 -18.00 -2.59
C ASN A 85 15.53 -17.00 -3.30
N LYS A 86 16.01 -16.54 -4.47
CA LYS A 86 15.32 -15.55 -5.30
C LYS A 86 13.94 -16.02 -5.78
N GLU A 87 13.81 -17.29 -6.11
CA GLU A 87 12.56 -17.88 -6.61
C GLU A 87 11.47 -17.83 -5.54
N GLN A 88 11.80 -18.14 -4.29
CA GLN A 88 10.89 -18.03 -3.15
C GLN A 88 10.52 -16.56 -2.89
N ALA A 89 11.51 -15.64 -2.92
CA ALA A 89 11.27 -14.22 -2.76
C ALA A 89 10.37 -13.68 -3.87
N LEU A 90 10.58 -14.05 -5.12
CA LEU A 90 9.73 -13.68 -6.24
C LEU A 90 8.29 -14.21 -6.06
N ALA A 91 8.15 -15.48 -5.70
CA ALA A 91 6.83 -16.08 -5.47
C ALA A 91 6.08 -15.37 -4.32
N PHE A 92 6.80 -14.97 -3.27
CA PHE A 92 6.25 -14.19 -2.16
C PHE A 92 5.73 -12.82 -2.65
N MET A 93 6.53 -12.08 -3.42
CA MET A 93 6.12 -10.79 -3.99
C MET A 93 4.92 -10.93 -4.92
N LEU A 94 4.90 -11.95 -5.78
CA LEU A 94 3.81 -12.16 -6.73
C LEU A 94 2.47 -12.48 -6.05
N LYS A 95 2.45 -13.15 -4.90
CA LYS A 95 1.22 -13.35 -4.10
C LYS A 95 0.66 -12.02 -3.60
N GLY A 96 1.51 -11.15 -3.04
CA GLY A 96 1.10 -9.81 -2.63
C GLY A 96 0.59 -8.97 -3.81
N HIS A 97 1.29 -9.00 -4.94
CA HIS A 97 0.84 -8.32 -6.17
C HIS A 97 -0.53 -8.82 -6.64
N ALA A 98 -0.74 -10.15 -6.63
CA ALA A 98 -2.01 -10.73 -7.05
C ALA A 98 -3.17 -10.20 -6.22
N LEU A 99 -3.03 -10.22 -4.88
CA LEU A 99 -4.03 -9.67 -3.97
C LEU A 99 -4.29 -8.18 -4.21
N MET A 100 -3.24 -7.35 -4.27
CA MET A 100 -3.39 -5.91 -4.49
C MET A 100 -4.05 -5.61 -5.84
N ASN A 101 -3.72 -6.36 -6.88
CA ASN A 101 -4.34 -6.23 -8.20
C ASN A 101 -5.81 -6.66 -8.20
N ARG A 102 -6.21 -7.63 -7.36
CA ARG A 102 -7.62 -8.03 -7.23
C ARG A 102 -8.44 -6.98 -6.49
N ILE A 103 -7.90 -6.43 -5.39
CA ILE A 103 -8.55 -5.30 -4.68
C ILE A 103 -8.78 -4.13 -5.64
N GLU A 104 -7.76 -3.75 -6.40
CA GLU A 104 -7.83 -2.65 -7.38
C GLU A 104 -8.85 -2.90 -8.52
N LYS A 105 -9.17 -4.16 -8.80
CA LYS A 105 -10.11 -4.56 -9.88
C LYS A 105 -11.51 -4.87 -9.40
N LEU A 106 -11.79 -4.82 -8.10
CA LEU A 106 -13.13 -5.01 -7.60
C LEU A 106 -14.10 -4.03 -8.29
N SER A 107 -15.28 -4.53 -8.66
CA SER A 107 -16.29 -3.72 -9.37
C SER A 107 -17.12 -2.85 -8.44
N CYS A 108 -16.78 -2.76 -7.16
CA CYS A 108 -17.37 -1.86 -6.18
C CYS A 108 -16.31 -0.95 -5.57
N PRO A 109 -16.68 0.22 -5.02
CA PRO A 109 -15.76 1.13 -4.35
C PRO A 109 -15.04 0.46 -3.19
N THR A 110 -13.74 0.70 -3.09
CA THR A 110 -12.88 0.19 -2.01
C THR A 110 -12.28 1.36 -1.23
N VAL A 111 -12.35 1.31 0.09
CA VAL A 111 -11.87 2.37 0.99
C VAL A 111 -10.91 1.78 2.03
N SER A 112 -9.72 2.35 2.15
CA SER A 112 -8.82 2.09 3.28
C SER A 112 -9.07 3.17 4.36
N MET A 113 -9.50 2.73 5.55
CA MET A 113 -9.79 3.59 6.70
C MET A 113 -8.62 3.54 7.69
N ILE A 114 -7.74 4.54 7.63
CA ILE A 114 -6.46 4.53 8.34
C ILE A 114 -6.52 5.32 9.66
N HIS A 115 -6.09 4.68 10.74
CA HIS A 115 -5.68 5.34 11.97
C HIS A 115 -4.33 4.79 12.45
N GLY A 116 -3.61 5.56 13.28
CA GLY A 116 -2.31 5.14 13.80
C GLY A 116 -1.28 4.86 12.70
N LEU A 117 -0.50 3.80 12.85
CA LEU A 117 0.63 3.50 11.97
C LEU A 117 0.20 2.67 10.76
N CYS A 118 0.57 3.14 9.56
CA CYS A 118 0.34 2.48 8.28
C CYS A 118 1.64 2.50 7.46
N PHE A 119 2.33 1.36 7.37
CA PHE A 119 3.64 1.27 6.75
C PHE A 119 3.76 0.11 5.77
N GLY A 120 4.69 0.25 4.82
CA GLY A 120 5.07 -0.82 3.90
C GLY A 120 3.87 -1.46 3.21
N GLY A 121 3.74 -2.77 3.29
CA GLY A 121 2.62 -3.52 2.73
C GLY A 121 1.23 -2.98 3.13
N GLY A 122 1.08 -2.38 4.33
CA GLY A 122 -0.15 -1.72 4.73
C GLY A 122 -0.45 -0.46 3.92
N THR A 123 0.58 0.32 3.61
CA THR A 123 0.45 1.45 2.68
C THR A 123 0.17 0.95 1.26
N GLU A 124 0.81 -0.14 0.82
CA GLU A 124 0.60 -0.74 -0.50
C GLU A 124 -0.82 -1.29 -0.68
N LEU A 125 -1.38 -1.93 0.36
CA LEU A 125 -2.79 -2.33 0.40
C LEU A 125 -3.71 -1.12 0.29
N SER A 126 -3.43 -0.06 1.06
CA SER A 126 -4.20 1.17 0.99
C SER A 126 -4.16 1.82 -0.38
N LEU A 127 -3.00 1.78 -1.05
CA LEU A 127 -2.81 2.28 -2.41
C LEU A 127 -3.55 1.46 -3.46
N ALA A 128 -3.86 0.20 -3.17
CA ALA A 128 -4.68 -0.66 -4.04
C ALA A 128 -6.18 -0.36 -3.91
N CYS A 129 -6.62 0.29 -2.84
CA CYS A 129 -8.00 0.77 -2.69
C CYS A 129 -8.26 2.03 -3.53
N ASP A 130 -9.53 2.24 -3.92
CA ASP A 130 -9.95 3.45 -4.63
C ASP A 130 -9.72 4.70 -3.79
N TYR A 131 -10.03 4.63 -2.48
CA TYR A 131 -9.93 5.77 -1.58
C TYR A 131 -9.15 5.44 -0.33
N ILE A 132 -8.45 6.45 0.18
CA ILE A 132 -7.72 6.39 1.45
C ILE A 132 -8.18 7.54 2.32
N VAL A 133 -8.86 7.20 3.42
CA VAL A 133 -9.33 8.15 4.42
C VAL A 133 -8.54 7.94 5.71
N ALA A 134 -7.88 8.97 6.21
CA ALA A 134 -7.03 8.85 7.39
C ALA A 134 -7.46 9.80 8.51
N SER A 135 -7.25 9.38 9.76
CA SER A 135 -7.47 10.25 10.92
C SER A 135 -6.39 11.34 11.01
N ASP A 136 -6.77 12.50 11.53
CA ASP A 136 -5.87 13.64 11.79
C ASP A 136 -5.04 13.49 13.09
N ASP A 137 -5.18 12.35 13.79
CA ASP A 137 -4.42 12.07 14.99
C ASP A 137 -2.91 12.21 14.73
N LYS A 138 -2.19 12.81 15.67
CA LYS A 138 -0.73 13.00 15.62
C LYS A 138 0.03 11.67 15.52
N LYS A 139 -0.55 10.57 16.02
CA LYS A 139 -0.01 9.22 15.92
C LYS A 139 -0.18 8.63 14.52
N THR A 140 -1.11 9.15 13.71
CA THR A 140 -1.31 8.65 12.35
C THR A 140 -0.10 9.00 11.48
N LYS A 141 0.57 7.95 11.02
CA LYS A 141 1.75 8.01 10.16
C LYS A 141 1.60 7.02 9.02
N ILE A 142 1.92 7.47 7.82
CA ILE A 142 1.82 6.69 6.59
C ILE A 142 3.16 6.73 5.88
N GLY A 143 3.67 5.60 5.40
CA GLY A 143 4.95 5.59 4.71
C GLY A 143 5.34 4.26 4.08
N LEU A 144 6.39 4.32 3.29
CA LEU A 144 7.02 3.18 2.60
C LEU A 144 8.50 3.12 3.05
N PRO A 145 8.78 2.50 4.23
CA PRO A 145 10.11 2.52 4.85
C PRO A 145 11.06 1.43 4.35
N GLU A 146 10.68 0.64 3.36
CA GLU A 146 11.37 -0.57 2.87
C GLU A 146 12.83 -0.31 2.50
N ILE A 147 13.14 0.92 2.06
CA ILE A 147 14.52 1.31 1.71
C ILE A 147 15.48 1.17 2.88
N LYS A 148 14.99 1.28 4.12
CA LYS A 148 15.78 1.11 5.35
C LYS A 148 16.10 -0.36 5.66
N LEU A 149 15.42 -1.27 4.97
CA LEU A 149 15.61 -2.71 5.05
C LEU A 149 16.39 -3.25 3.85
N GLY A 150 17.03 -2.38 3.06
CA GLY A 150 17.80 -2.79 1.89
C GLY A 150 16.97 -3.15 0.65
N ILE A 151 15.65 -2.96 0.69
CA ILE A 151 14.75 -3.22 -0.43
C ILE A 151 13.93 -1.98 -0.79
N HIS A 152 13.05 -2.05 -1.76
CA HIS A 152 12.02 -1.05 -2.04
C HIS A 152 10.62 -1.70 -1.97
N PRO A 153 9.50 -0.93 -2.03
CA PRO A 153 8.16 -1.50 -2.02
C PRO A 153 8.01 -2.65 -3.02
N GLY A 154 7.33 -3.72 -2.63
CA GLY A 154 7.27 -4.97 -3.37
C GLY A 154 5.87 -5.52 -3.63
N TYR A 155 4.81 -4.86 -3.16
CA TYR A 155 3.42 -5.24 -3.42
C TYR A 155 2.68 -4.25 -4.33
N GLY A 156 3.43 -3.52 -5.16
CA GLY A 156 2.91 -2.56 -6.13
C GLY A 156 2.94 -1.11 -5.65
N GLY A 157 3.59 -0.84 -4.52
CA GLY A 157 3.70 0.48 -3.94
C GLY A 157 4.42 1.48 -4.82
N THR A 158 5.39 1.05 -5.63
CA THR A 158 6.15 1.95 -6.50
C THR A 158 5.26 2.56 -7.58
N ALA A 159 4.53 1.76 -8.33
CA ALA A 159 3.67 2.23 -9.40
C ALA A 159 2.46 3.01 -8.87
N ARG A 160 1.78 2.47 -7.84
CA ARG A 160 0.57 3.08 -7.27
C ARG A 160 0.83 4.40 -6.57
N SER A 161 1.98 4.55 -5.87
CA SER A 161 2.36 5.85 -5.27
C SER A 161 2.55 6.93 -6.34
N ILE A 162 3.21 6.58 -7.45
CA ILE A 162 3.44 7.51 -8.57
C ILE A 162 2.11 7.95 -9.19
N GLU A 163 1.17 7.03 -9.37
CA GLU A 163 -0.17 7.35 -9.87
C GLU A 163 -0.94 8.28 -8.91
N ARG A 164 -0.77 8.06 -7.60
CA ARG A 164 -1.48 8.83 -6.58
C ARG A 164 -0.96 10.24 -6.39
N CYS A 165 0.34 10.38 -6.16
CA CYS A 165 0.92 11.66 -5.73
C CYS A 165 1.98 12.21 -6.69
N GLY A 166 2.20 11.53 -7.82
CA GLY A 166 3.20 11.90 -8.81
C GLY A 166 4.62 11.44 -8.46
N PRO A 167 5.51 11.37 -9.48
CA PRO A 167 6.79 10.71 -9.34
C PRO A 167 7.71 11.37 -8.31
N LEU A 168 7.79 12.70 -8.26
CA LEU A 168 8.73 13.36 -7.35
C LEU A 168 8.36 13.15 -5.88
N ALA A 169 7.07 13.24 -5.55
CA ALA A 169 6.58 12.99 -4.19
C ALA A 169 6.73 11.52 -3.82
N ALA A 170 6.32 10.61 -4.70
CA ALA A 170 6.44 9.16 -4.51
C ALA A 170 7.89 8.72 -4.32
N MET A 171 8.79 9.12 -5.22
CA MET A 171 10.22 8.78 -5.13
C MET A 171 10.85 9.36 -3.86
N ASN A 172 10.47 10.58 -3.45
CA ASN A 172 10.99 11.16 -2.21
C ASN A 172 10.58 10.34 -0.97
N ILE A 173 9.33 9.85 -0.90
CA ILE A 173 8.87 9.01 0.21
C ILE A 173 9.63 7.69 0.22
N MET A 174 9.71 7.01 -0.91
CA MET A 174 10.32 5.69 -1.02
C MET A 174 11.84 5.73 -0.85
N LEU A 175 12.54 6.71 -1.42
CA LEU A 175 13.99 6.84 -1.30
C LEU A 175 14.45 7.27 0.11
N THR A 176 13.59 7.96 0.86
CA THR A 176 13.92 8.38 2.23
C THR A 176 13.38 7.43 3.30
N GLY A 177 12.38 6.61 2.95
CA GLY A 177 11.68 5.75 3.90
C GLY A 177 11.05 6.52 5.06
N ARG A 178 10.72 7.80 4.86
CA ARG A 178 10.17 8.65 5.92
C ARG A 178 8.69 8.40 6.13
N ALA A 179 8.27 8.43 7.38
CA ALA A 179 6.86 8.44 7.74
C ALA A 179 6.27 9.85 7.57
N LEU A 180 5.14 9.94 6.90
CA LEU A 180 4.38 11.17 6.74
C LEU A 180 3.28 11.26 7.78
N THR A 181 3.00 12.46 8.31
CA THR A 181 1.75 12.72 9.02
C THR A 181 0.58 12.66 8.03
N ALA A 182 -0.64 12.37 8.50
CA ALA A 182 -1.84 12.39 7.65
C ALA A 182 -1.97 13.74 6.88
N ARG A 183 -1.65 14.87 7.54
CA ARG A 183 -1.62 16.20 6.90
C ARG A 183 -0.62 16.27 5.74
N ALA A 184 0.60 15.75 5.93
CA ALA A 184 1.61 15.75 4.89
C ALA A 184 1.23 14.81 3.72
N ALA A 185 0.68 13.64 4.02
CA ALA A 185 0.17 12.69 3.03
C ALA A 185 -0.99 13.28 2.22
N ASN A 186 -1.94 13.98 2.88
CA ASN A 186 -3.04 14.66 2.20
C ASN A 186 -2.55 15.81 1.31
N LYS A 187 -1.58 16.60 1.78
CA LYS A 187 -1.01 17.71 1.00
C LYS A 187 -0.41 17.26 -0.33
N ILE A 188 0.26 16.11 -0.35
CA ILE A 188 0.86 15.55 -1.58
C ILE A 188 -0.11 14.64 -2.36
N LYS A 189 -1.38 14.50 -1.93
CA LYS A 189 -2.40 13.65 -2.57
C LYS A 189 -2.12 12.14 -2.48
N LEU A 190 -1.32 11.71 -1.51
CA LEU A 190 -1.14 10.28 -1.23
C LEU A 190 -2.42 9.67 -0.65
N ILE A 191 -3.17 10.45 0.16
CA ILE A 191 -4.49 10.10 0.69
C ILE A 191 -5.56 11.06 0.17
N ASP A 192 -6.83 10.62 0.18
CA ASP A 192 -7.95 11.38 -0.37
C ASP A 192 -8.56 12.33 0.65
N ALA A 193 -8.61 11.91 1.94
CA ALA A 193 -9.11 12.75 3.02
C ALA A 193 -8.34 12.54 4.33
N MET A 194 -8.25 13.63 5.10
CA MET A 194 -7.82 13.64 6.49
C MET A 194 -8.94 14.25 7.32
N VAL A 195 -9.45 13.51 8.30
CA VAL A 195 -10.60 13.90 9.11
C VAL A 195 -10.34 13.65 10.60
N PRO A 196 -11.05 14.37 11.50
CA PRO A 196 -11.01 14.07 12.93
C PRO A 196 -11.37 12.61 13.22
N VAL A 197 -10.72 11.99 14.21
CA VAL A 197 -10.93 10.57 14.59
C VAL A 197 -12.42 10.24 14.72
N ARG A 198 -13.21 11.11 15.37
CA ARG A 198 -14.66 10.91 15.55
C ARG A 198 -15.47 10.86 14.25
N GLN A 199 -14.91 11.38 13.15
CA GLN A 199 -15.55 11.41 11.84
C GLN A 199 -14.99 10.36 10.87
N LEU A 200 -13.99 9.58 11.29
CA LEU A 200 -13.26 8.68 10.40
C LEU A 200 -14.20 7.64 9.77
N LYS A 201 -15.04 7.00 10.59
CA LYS A 201 -16.02 6.00 10.10
C LYS A 201 -17.01 6.61 9.11
N SER A 202 -17.68 7.71 9.47
CA SER A 202 -18.68 8.36 8.60
C SER A 202 -18.05 8.92 7.32
N ALA A 203 -16.79 9.38 7.36
CA ALA A 203 -16.09 9.81 6.18
C ALA A 203 -15.78 8.61 5.25
N ALA A 204 -15.32 7.48 5.79
CA ALA A 204 -15.10 6.26 5.01
C ALA A 204 -16.40 5.76 4.36
N GLU A 205 -17.51 5.72 5.10
CA GLU A 205 -18.86 5.40 4.57
C GLU A 205 -19.26 6.34 3.44
N SER A 206 -19.06 7.66 3.62
CA SER A 206 -19.36 8.64 2.60
C SER A 206 -18.58 8.39 1.31
N TYR A 207 -17.28 8.11 1.39
CA TYR A 207 -16.47 7.76 0.22
C TYR A 207 -16.91 6.46 -0.44
N ALA A 208 -17.27 5.45 0.36
CA ALA A 208 -17.77 4.16 -0.11
C ALA A 208 -19.08 4.31 -0.91
N LEU A 209 -20.03 5.12 -0.42
CA LEU A 209 -21.34 5.27 -1.03
C LEU A 209 -21.36 6.28 -2.18
N THR A 210 -20.58 7.36 -2.11
CA THR A 210 -20.61 8.43 -3.13
C THR A 210 -19.60 8.22 -4.26
N ALA A 211 -18.55 7.42 -4.02
CA ALA A 211 -17.48 7.12 -4.96
C ALA A 211 -17.00 8.37 -5.74
N PRO A 212 -16.56 9.44 -5.07
CA PRO A 212 -16.32 10.73 -5.72
C PRO A 212 -15.17 10.63 -6.73
N LYS A 213 -15.34 11.23 -7.91
CA LYS A 213 -14.28 11.25 -8.93
C LYS A 213 -13.02 11.93 -8.39
N ARG A 214 -11.90 11.22 -8.41
CA ARG A 214 -10.62 11.78 -8.03
C ARG A 214 -10.15 12.82 -9.04
N LYS A 215 -9.68 13.97 -8.54
CA LYS A 215 -9.08 15.00 -9.40
C LYS A 215 -7.76 14.49 -9.98
N PRO A 216 -7.52 14.70 -11.29
CA PRO A 216 -6.26 14.31 -11.90
C PRO A 216 -5.09 15.08 -11.27
N LEU A 217 -3.90 14.49 -11.34
CA LEU A 217 -2.67 15.16 -10.93
C LEU A 217 -2.44 16.42 -11.79
N PRO A 218 -1.88 17.50 -11.21
CA PRO A 218 -1.52 18.71 -11.95
C PRO A 218 -0.65 18.38 -13.16
N PHE A 219 -0.83 19.13 -14.24
CA PHE A 219 -0.10 18.90 -15.49
C PHE A 219 1.42 18.90 -15.30
N LEU A 220 1.96 19.84 -14.53
CA LEU A 220 3.39 19.89 -14.22
C LEU A 220 3.88 18.62 -13.51
N THR A 221 3.08 18.04 -12.62
CA THR A 221 3.41 16.78 -11.95
C THR A 221 3.43 15.61 -12.94
N ARG A 222 2.52 15.61 -13.93
CA ARG A 222 2.46 14.58 -14.97
C ARG A 222 3.66 14.66 -15.92
N ILE A 223 4.13 15.86 -16.26
CA ILE A 223 5.31 16.08 -17.12
C ILE A 223 6.55 15.41 -16.52
N THR A 224 6.73 15.44 -15.19
CA THR A 224 7.89 14.81 -14.55
C THR A 224 7.96 13.30 -14.74
N ASN A 225 6.87 12.66 -15.18
CA ASN A 225 6.84 11.23 -15.55
C ASN A 225 7.02 10.99 -17.06
N ASN A 226 7.27 12.03 -17.84
CA ASN A 226 7.49 11.89 -19.28
C ASN A 226 8.81 11.14 -19.57
N ALA A 227 8.80 10.26 -20.57
CA ALA A 227 9.96 9.43 -20.92
C ALA A 227 11.23 10.22 -21.26
N LEU A 228 11.09 11.43 -21.83
CA LEU A 228 12.23 12.30 -22.17
C LEU A 228 12.80 13.02 -20.95
N ILE A 229 11.98 13.28 -19.92
CA ILE A 229 12.38 14.05 -18.73
C ILE A 229 12.89 13.13 -17.63
N ARG A 230 12.33 11.92 -17.50
CA ARG A 230 12.72 10.93 -16.47
C ARG A 230 14.23 10.69 -16.38
N PRO A 231 15.01 10.53 -17.48
CA PRO A 231 16.45 10.30 -17.39
C PRO A 231 17.21 11.44 -16.70
N LEU A 232 16.82 12.68 -16.94
CA LEU A 232 17.45 13.86 -16.31
C LEU A 232 17.18 13.89 -14.80
N ILE A 233 15.92 13.70 -14.41
CA ILE A 233 15.52 13.66 -13.01
C ILE A 233 16.18 12.45 -12.31
N ALA A 234 16.18 11.27 -12.92
CA ALA A 234 16.82 10.07 -12.40
C ALA A 234 18.33 10.25 -12.18
N SER A 235 19.01 10.95 -13.11
CA SER A 235 20.42 11.30 -12.94
C SER A 235 20.65 12.16 -11.70
N GLN A 236 19.79 13.17 -11.49
CA GLN A 236 19.89 14.02 -10.29
C GLN A 236 19.58 13.26 -9.00
N MET A 237 18.56 12.38 -9.01
CA MET A 237 18.26 11.52 -7.85
C MET A 237 19.45 10.62 -7.51
N ARG A 238 20.09 9.97 -8.51
CA ARG A 238 21.30 9.17 -8.29
C ARG A 238 22.43 9.98 -7.67
N LYS A 239 22.68 11.20 -8.13
CA LYS A 239 23.70 12.09 -7.54
C LYS A 239 23.38 12.39 -6.08
N GLN A 240 22.12 12.69 -5.74
CA GLN A 240 21.70 12.94 -4.36
C GLN A 240 21.82 11.70 -3.49
N VAL A 241 21.45 10.52 -3.98
CA VAL A 241 21.60 9.27 -3.25
C VAL A 241 23.08 8.95 -3.02
N ALA A 242 23.94 9.15 -4.02
CA ALA A 242 25.38 8.86 -3.93
C ALA A 242 26.10 9.67 -2.83
N THR A 243 25.56 10.81 -2.41
CA THR A 243 26.11 11.58 -1.30
C THR A 243 25.90 10.90 0.06
N LYS A 244 24.97 9.93 0.15
CA LYS A 244 24.58 9.27 1.42
C LYS A 244 24.78 7.76 1.40
N ALA A 245 24.66 7.15 0.25
CA ALA A 245 24.66 5.70 0.09
C ALA A 245 25.39 5.32 -1.20
N LYS A 246 26.49 4.57 -1.08
CA LYS A 246 27.22 4.06 -2.26
C LYS A 246 26.49 2.85 -2.86
N PRO A 247 26.47 2.69 -4.20
CA PRO A 247 25.75 1.60 -4.86
C PRO A 247 26.19 0.20 -4.39
N GLU A 248 27.47 0.05 -4.08
CA GLU A 248 28.07 -1.23 -3.66
C GLU A 248 27.54 -1.69 -2.29
N HIS A 249 27.14 -0.76 -1.42
CA HIS A 249 26.66 -1.03 -0.07
C HIS A 249 25.15 -0.91 0.06
N TYR A 250 24.51 -0.13 -0.80
CA TYR A 250 23.07 0.14 -0.74
C TYR A 250 22.46 0.15 -2.14
N PRO A 251 22.25 -1.03 -2.77
CA PRO A 251 21.75 -1.12 -4.14
C PRO A 251 20.28 -0.72 -4.29
N ALA A 252 19.46 -0.85 -3.23
CA ALA A 252 18.02 -0.64 -3.30
C ALA A 252 17.57 0.74 -3.81
N PRO A 253 18.15 1.89 -3.39
CA PRO A 253 17.78 3.18 -3.95
C PRO A 253 18.06 3.30 -5.46
N TYR A 254 19.14 2.70 -5.92
CA TYR A 254 19.51 2.71 -7.34
C TYR A 254 18.60 1.81 -8.16
N SER A 255 18.23 0.65 -7.64
CA SER A 255 17.24 -0.25 -8.21
C SER A 255 15.90 0.45 -8.37
N LEU A 256 15.40 1.12 -7.33
CA LEU A 256 14.17 1.90 -7.36
C LEU A 256 14.20 3.02 -8.41
N ILE A 257 15.29 3.80 -8.48
CA ILE A 257 15.44 4.86 -9.47
C ILE A 257 15.46 4.29 -10.90
N LYS A 258 16.15 3.16 -11.12
CA LYS A 258 16.20 2.46 -12.40
C LYS A 258 14.81 1.96 -12.81
N LEU A 259 14.08 1.33 -11.87
CA LEU A 259 12.72 0.84 -12.07
C LEU A 259 11.80 1.98 -12.55
N TRP A 260 11.77 3.10 -11.83
CA TRP A 260 11.00 4.27 -12.22
C TRP A 260 11.41 4.82 -13.56
N GLN A 261 12.72 5.04 -13.77
CA GLN A 261 13.23 5.61 -15.02
C GLN A 261 12.82 4.80 -16.24
N GLN A 262 12.89 3.47 -16.16
CA GLN A 262 12.68 2.59 -17.30
C GLN A 262 11.19 2.26 -17.52
N TYR A 263 10.42 2.05 -16.45
CA TYR A 263 9.11 1.40 -16.57
C TYR A 263 7.90 2.24 -16.14
N ALA A 264 8.08 3.43 -15.54
CA ALA A 264 6.97 4.23 -15.02
C ALA A 264 5.96 4.74 -16.07
N GLY A 265 6.20 4.54 -17.36
CA GLY A 265 5.24 4.79 -18.43
C GLY A 265 4.26 3.64 -18.67
N ASN A 266 4.51 2.48 -18.07
CA ASN A 266 3.68 1.27 -18.19
C ASN A 266 3.53 0.61 -16.83
N LYS A 267 2.37 0.79 -16.20
CA LYS A 267 2.07 0.26 -14.86
C LYS A 267 2.25 -1.25 -14.76
N LYS A 268 1.69 -2.00 -15.71
CA LYS A 268 1.77 -3.47 -15.70
C LYS A 268 3.21 -3.96 -15.71
N LEU A 269 4.02 -3.39 -16.61
CA LEU A 269 5.45 -3.74 -16.73
C LEU A 269 6.23 -3.28 -15.49
N MET A 270 5.91 -2.10 -14.93
CA MET A 270 6.55 -1.61 -13.72
C MET A 270 6.30 -2.51 -12.52
N LEU A 271 5.05 -2.98 -12.33
CA LEU A 271 4.69 -3.95 -11.29
C LEU A 271 5.45 -5.27 -11.44
N GLU A 272 5.50 -5.82 -12.68
CA GLU A 272 6.26 -7.04 -12.96
C GLU A 272 7.75 -6.89 -12.61
N LYS A 273 8.37 -5.79 -13.04
CA LYS A 273 9.80 -5.51 -12.78
C LYS A 273 10.08 -5.14 -11.33
N GLU A 274 9.10 -4.58 -10.61
CA GLU A 274 9.16 -4.35 -9.16
C GLU A 274 9.37 -5.65 -8.41
N ALA A 275 8.51 -6.66 -8.63
CA ALA A 275 8.60 -7.95 -7.95
C ALA A 275 9.96 -8.64 -8.19
N ILE A 276 10.46 -8.61 -9.43
CA ILE A 276 11.77 -9.16 -9.79
C ILE A 276 12.90 -8.42 -9.07
N ALA A 277 12.84 -7.09 -9.08
CA ALA A 277 13.88 -6.26 -8.46
C ALA A 277 13.93 -6.42 -6.94
N VAL A 278 12.78 -6.56 -6.26
CA VAL A 278 12.76 -6.83 -4.81
C VAL A 278 13.31 -8.23 -4.52
N ALA A 279 12.96 -9.23 -5.34
CA ALA A 279 13.51 -10.59 -5.18
C ALA A 279 15.04 -10.61 -5.37
N ASP A 280 15.58 -9.84 -6.30
CA ASP A 280 17.02 -9.66 -6.47
C ASP A 280 17.67 -9.01 -5.24
N LEU A 281 17.05 -7.96 -4.70
CA LEU A 281 17.55 -7.24 -3.53
C LEU A 281 17.49 -8.10 -2.26
N ALA A 282 16.44 -8.90 -2.08
CA ALA A 282 16.25 -9.75 -0.91
C ALA A 282 17.34 -10.81 -0.74
N THR A 283 18.07 -11.15 -1.81
CA THR A 283 19.18 -12.11 -1.79
C THR A 283 20.55 -11.43 -1.70
N THR A 284 20.62 -10.14 -1.46
CA THR A 284 21.87 -9.42 -1.25
C THR A 284 22.22 -9.36 0.24
N ASP A 285 23.52 -9.25 0.57
CA ASP A 285 24.00 -9.14 1.95
C ASP A 285 23.54 -7.85 2.67
N THR A 286 22.77 -7.01 2.01
CA THR A 286 22.27 -5.72 2.51
C THR A 286 20.78 -5.72 2.89
N ALA A 287 20.07 -6.83 2.65
CA ALA A 287 18.65 -7.00 2.99
C ALA A 287 18.43 -7.73 4.32
#